data_65839c96c5360575fbb5603c78a3b1de
#
_entry.id   65839c96c5360575fbb5603c78a3b1de
#
_cell.length_a   1.000
_cell.length_b   1.000
_cell.length_c   1.000
_cell.angle_alpha   90.00
_cell.angle_beta   90.00
_cell.angle_gamma   90.00
#
_symmetry.space_group_name_H-M   'P 1'
#
loop_
_entity.id
_entity.type
_entity.pdbx_description
1 polymer ?
#
loop_
_entity_poly.entity_id
_entity_poly.type
_entity_poly.pdbx_seq_one_letter_code
_entity_poly.pdbx_strand_id
1 'polypeptide(L)'
;RGLGDVYKRQFLFRRNEIGGLLKQYSKITVRDNWTQSLVSYFTRGKIKPEITPDPVFAYNTNVPQQPNKEEICRRFNLSEQYIIVCFDKERGLISPEGWVERLNKEYYKMGIKVVNMLRPVGGQQFKGIEDIQMPIDPMDWYCLIKYSHAYIGVLMHPIIVALHNAIPFFSFDQYGIRMGLYKNYKSSKTYHILREANLLDYHWSMVKGDKFPEPKDVVDCLNRFPKQQCY
;
A
#
# COMPACT_ATOMS: atom_id res chain seq x y z
N ARG A 1 -19.59 7.25 -6.39
CA ARG A 1 -18.68 7.45 -7.55
C ARG A 1 -17.47 8.18 -7.05
N GLY A 2 -16.32 7.49 -6.90
CA GLY A 2 -15.11 8.07 -6.31
C GLY A 2 -14.54 9.17 -7.21
N LEU A 3 -14.08 10.26 -6.60
CA LEU A 3 -13.37 11.37 -7.26
C LEU A 3 -12.28 10.88 -8.25
N GLY A 4 -11.64 9.73 -7.98
CA GLY A 4 -10.60 9.16 -8.81
C GLY A 4 -11.04 8.78 -10.25
N ASP A 5 -12.30 8.40 -10.46
CA ASP A 5 -12.80 8.01 -11.79
C ASP A 5 -13.17 9.22 -12.66
N VAL A 6 -13.57 10.32 -12.03
CA VAL A 6 -13.85 11.60 -12.74
C VAL A 6 -12.54 12.19 -13.25
N TYR A 7 -11.50 12.20 -12.44
CA TYR A 7 -10.17 12.69 -12.86
C TYR A 7 -9.57 11.87 -14.01
N LYS A 8 -9.67 10.53 -13.97
CA LYS A 8 -9.14 9.67 -15.04
C LYS A 8 -9.80 9.93 -16.39
N ARG A 9 -11.12 10.19 -16.44
CA ARG A 9 -11.83 10.56 -17.67
C ARG A 9 -11.43 11.94 -18.19
N GLN A 10 -11.35 12.95 -17.31
CA GLN A 10 -10.95 14.29 -17.71
C GLN A 10 -9.54 14.34 -18.30
N PHE A 11 -8.61 13.54 -17.77
CA PHE A 11 -7.24 13.46 -18.29
C PHE A 11 -7.17 12.97 -19.74
N LEU A 12 -7.97 11.98 -20.13
CA LEU A 12 -7.95 11.46 -21.49
C LEU A 12 -8.42 12.48 -22.53
N PHE A 13 -9.40 13.34 -22.18
CA PHE A 13 -9.91 14.38 -23.06
C PHE A 13 -8.97 15.61 -23.20
N ARG A 14 -8.05 15.80 -22.24
CA ARG A 14 -7.10 16.91 -22.23
C ARG A 14 -5.69 16.54 -22.73
N ARG A 15 -5.61 15.58 -23.64
CA ARG A 15 -4.32 15.05 -24.11
C ARG A 15 -3.34 16.13 -24.56
N ASN A 16 -3.81 17.09 -25.38
CA ASN A 16 -2.94 18.13 -25.94
C ASN A 16 -2.44 19.11 -24.86
N GLU A 17 -3.30 19.47 -23.92
CA GLU A 17 -2.97 20.37 -22.81
C GLU A 17 -1.93 19.73 -21.88
N ILE A 18 -2.20 18.51 -21.43
CA ILE A 18 -1.27 17.77 -20.56
C ILE A 18 0.05 17.50 -21.27
N GLY A 19 0.01 17.11 -22.55
CA GLY A 19 1.22 16.89 -23.33
C GLY A 19 2.03 18.17 -23.56
N GLY A 20 1.36 19.33 -23.65
CA GLY A 20 2.00 20.64 -23.71
C GLY A 20 2.73 20.99 -22.41
N LEU A 21 2.09 20.75 -21.28
CA LEU A 21 2.70 20.96 -19.96
C LEU A 21 3.90 20.03 -19.74
N LEU A 22 3.75 18.73 -20.01
CA LEU A 22 4.82 17.75 -19.84
C LEU A 22 6.09 18.09 -20.64
N LYS A 23 5.95 18.71 -21.83
CA LYS A 23 7.08 19.10 -22.66
C LYS A 23 7.89 20.29 -22.11
N GLN A 24 7.39 20.98 -21.10
CA GLN A 24 8.10 22.10 -20.47
C GLN A 24 9.15 21.61 -19.44
N TYR A 25 9.09 20.35 -19.05
CA TYR A 25 10.04 19.79 -18.10
C TYR A 25 11.30 19.30 -18.82
N SER A 26 12.46 19.64 -18.29
CA SER A 26 13.77 19.22 -18.81
C SER A 26 14.03 17.72 -18.60
N LYS A 27 13.51 17.16 -17.50
CA LYS A 27 13.59 15.73 -17.16
C LYS A 27 12.29 15.28 -16.48
N ILE A 28 11.82 14.11 -16.85
CA ILE A 28 10.67 13.45 -16.21
C ILE A 28 11.11 12.05 -15.83
N THR A 29 10.91 11.70 -14.56
CA THR A 29 11.05 10.33 -14.07
C THR A 29 9.69 9.83 -13.55
N VAL A 30 9.46 8.54 -13.63
CA VAL A 30 8.23 7.89 -13.18
C VAL A 30 8.57 6.59 -12.46
N ARG A 31 7.71 6.15 -11.56
CA ARG A 31 7.99 4.98 -10.73
C ARG A 31 7.42 3.66 -11.26
N ASP A 32 6.68 3.69 -12.37
CA ASP A 32 6.04 2.50 -12.91
C ASP A 32 5.82 2.60 -14.43
N ASN A 33 5.76 1.45 -15.08
CA ASN A 33 5.56 1.30 -16.52
C ASN A 33 4.22 1.89 -17.01
N TRP A 34 3.18 1.90 -16.15
CA TRP A 34 1.89 2.44 -16.52
C TRP A 34 1.95 3.97 -16.65
N THR A 35 2.58 4.63 -15.67
CA THR A 35 2.81 6.08 -15.70
C THR A 35 3.73 6.46 -16.87
N GLN A 36 4.75 5.65 -17.18
CA GLN A 36 5.60 5.85 -18.36
C GLN A 36 4.78 5.83 -19.66
N SER A 37 3.88 4.83 -19.78
CA SER A 37 2.99 4.71 -20.93
C SER A 37 2.03 5.89 -21.04
N LEU A 38 1.51 6.42 -19.92
CA LEU A 38 0.66 7.61 -19.91
C LEU A 38 1.41 8.85 -20.39
N VAL A 39 2.62 9.11 -19.89
CA VAL A 39 3.44 10.25 -20.34
C VAL A 39 3.73 10.13 -21.83
N SER A 40 4.10 8.95 -22.30
CA SER A 40 4.31 8.70 -23.72
C SER A 40 3.04 8.95 -24.55
N TYR A 41 1.89 8.49 -24.08
CA TYR A 41 0.60 8.73 -24.70
C TYR A 41 0.27 10.23 -24.81
N PHE A 42 0.40 10.99 -23.72
CA PHE A 42 0.10 12.42 -23.70
C PHE A 42 1.05 13.23 -24.57
N THR A 43 2.30 12.83 -24.63
CA THR A 43 3.32 13.53 -25.44
C THR A 43 3.43 13.02 -26.88
N ARG A 44 2.56 12.09 -27.29
CA ARG A 44 2.58 11.43 -28.62
C ARG A 44 3.92 10.74 -28.90
N GLY A 45 4.48 10.07 -27.90
CA GLY A 45 5.76 9.37 -27.97
C GLY A 45 7.00 10.27 -27.94
N LYS A 46 6.83 11.60 -27.83
CA LYS A 46 7.98 12.54 -27.83
C LYS A 46 8.80 12.47 -26.54
N ILE A 47 8.19 12.04 -25.42
CA ILE A 47 8.86 11.86 -24.14
C ILE A 47 8.62 10.43 -23.67
N LYS A 48 9.72 9.70 -23.44
CA LYS A 48 9.73 8.41 -22.76
C LYS A 48 10.47 8.61 -21.43
N PRO A 49 9.76 8.82 -20.32
CA PRO A 49 10.39 9.08 -19.05
C PRO A 49 11.18 7.86 -18.57
N GLU A 50 12.21 8.12 -17.80
CA GLU A 50 12.98 7.09 -17.11
C GLU A 50 12.14 6.52 -15.95
N ILE A 51 12.17 5.20 -15.78
CA ILE A 51 11.57 4.55 -14.61
C ILE A 51 12.60 4.56 -13.50
N THR A 52 12.24 5.17 -12.38
CA THR A 52 13.07 5.23 -11.18
C THR A 52 12.28 4.63 -10.00
N PRO A 53 12.96 3.98 -9.04
CA PRO A 53 12.29 3.52 -7.82
C PRO A 53 11.58 4.65 -7.07
N ASP A 54 10.60 4.30 -6.24
CA ASP A 54 9.99 5.27 -5.32
C ASP A 54 11.08 5.80 -4.37
N PRO A 55 11.12 7.12 -4.06
CA PRO A 55 12.12 7.71 -3.17
C PRO A 55 12.22 7.05 -1.80
N VAL A 56 11.19 6.37 -1.33
CA VAL A 56 11.21 5.58 -0.08
C VAL A 56 12.34 4.56 -0.08
N PHE A 57 12.70 3.97 -1.22
CA PHE A 57 13.81 3.01 -1.30
C PHE A 57 15.20 3.60 -1.01
N ALA A 58 15.35 4.93 -1.08
CA ALA A 58 16.57 5.61 -0.69
C ALA A 58 16.55 6.11 0.76
N TYR A 59 15.47 5.87 1.50
CA TYR A 59 15.25 6.50 2.80
C TYR A 59 16.28 6.05 3.85
N ASN A 60 16.58 4.76 3.92
CA ASN A 60 17.55 4.23 4.88
C ASN A 60 18.98 4.76 4.69
N THR A 61 19.34 5.16 3.46
CA THR A 61 20.66 5.72 3.14
C THR A 61 20.75 7.21 3.45
N ASN A 62 19.62 7.91 3.40
CA ASN A 62 19.56 9.37 3.53
C ASN A 62 19.22 9.85 4.95
N VAL A 63 18.81 8.95 5.83
CA VAL A 63 18.40 9.28 7.21
C VAL A 63 19.24 8.45 8.19
N PRO A 64 20.36 8.99 8.65
CA PRO A 64 21.33 8.25 9.46
C PRO A 64 20.84 7.94 10.88
N GLN A 65 19.91 8.73 11.43
CA GLN A 65 19.35 8.53 12.77
C GLN A 65 17.89 8.15 12.68
N GLN A 66 17.62 6.88 12.88
CA GLN A 66 16.25 6.35 12.98
C GLN A 66 16.03 5.82 14.41
N PRO A 67 14.82 5.97 14.98
CA PRO A 67 14.46 5.27 16.20
C PRO A 67 14.71 3.77 16.04
N ASN A 68 15.26 3.15 17.08
CA ASN A 68 15.40 1.70 17.09
C ASN A 68 14.06 1.01 17.44
N LYS A 69 14.04 -0.32 17.37
CA LYS A 69 12.82 -1.11 17.62
C LYS A 69 12.30 -0.92 19.03
N GLU A 70 13.18 -0.93 20.04
CA GLU A 70 12.85 -0.79 21.44
C GLU A 70 12.20 0.58 21.72
N GLU A 71 12.73 1.63 21.13
CA GLU A 71 12.16 2.99 21.23
C GLU A 71 10.76 3.06 20.64
N ILE A 72 10.55 2.48 19.45
CA ILE A 72 9.23 2.43 18.80
C ILE A 72 8.25 1.62 19.65
N CYS A 73 8.64 0.43 20.11
CA CYS A 73 7.78 -0.40 20.96
C CYS A 73 7.39 0.33 22.26
N ARG A 74 8.34 1.00 22.91
CA ARG A 74 8.07 1.80 24.12
C ARG A 74 7.15 2.99 23.84
N ARG A 75 7.40 3.73 22.76
CA ARG A 75 6.67 4.95 22.38
C ARG A 75 5.20 4.68 22.08
N PHE A 76 4.92 3.53 21.49
CA PHE A 76 3.56 3.12 21.09
C PHE A 76 2.99 1.98 21.94
N ASN A 77 3.60 1.66 23.09
CA ASN A 77 3.16 0.59 23.99
C ASN A 77 2.94 -0.76 23.28
N LEU A 78 3.88 -1.12 22.39
CA LEU A 78 3.80 -2.35 21.60
C LEU A 78 4.61 -3.48 22.25
N SER A 79 4.19 -4.72 22.00
CA SER A 79 5.04 -5.89 22.24
C SER A 79 6.18 -5.94 21.19
N GLU A 80 7.21 -6.74 21.46
CA GLU A 80 8.31 -6.93 20.50
C GLU A 80 7.86 -7.50 19.15
N GLN A 81 6.75 -8.25 19.17
CA GLN A 81 6.15 -8.81 17.96
C GLN A 81 4.74 -8.25 17.79
N TYR A 82 4.54 -7.52 16.72
CA TYR A 82 3.26 -6.95 16.38
C TYR A 82 3.06 -6.93 14.86
N ILE A 83 1.80 -6.97 14.44
CA ILE A 83 1.40 -6.70 13.07
C ILE A 83 0.55 -5.43 13.02
N ILE A 84 0.57 -4.77 11.88
CA ILE A 84 -0.22 -3.58 11.62
C ILE A 84 -1.36 -3.92 10.68
N VAL A 85 -2.59 -3.56 11.06
CA VAL A 85 -3.74 -3.55 10.16
C VAL A 85 -4.15 -2.12 9.85
N CYS A 86 -4.65 -1.87 8.62
CA CYS A 86 -5.13 -0.55 8.21
C CYS A 86 -6.20 -0.69 7.14
N PHE A 87 -7.46 -0.38 7.49
CA PHE A 87 -8.60 -0.33 6.57
C PHE A 87 -9.21 1.06 6.53
N ASP A 88 -9.89 1.40 5.43
CA ASP A 88 -10.33 2.76 5.15
C ASP A 88 -11.75 2.79 4.57
N LYS A 89 -12.71 3.20 5.40
CA LYS A 89 -14.13 3.31 5.03
C LYS A 89 -14.38 4.34 3.94
N GLU A 90 -13.71 5.48 4.01
CA GLU A 90 -13.90 6.57 3.02
C GLU A 90 -13.50 6.13 1.62
N ARG A 91 -12.48 5.31 1.51
CA ARG A 91 -12.02 4.78 0.23
C ARG A 91 -12.83 3.56 -0.22
N GLY A 92 -13.86 3.16 0.57
CA GLY A 92 -14.79 2.10 0.21
C GLY A 92 -14.24 0.69 0.38
N LEU A 93 -13.11 0.50 1.04
CA LEU A 93 -12.62 -0.81 1.41
C LEU A 93 -12.73 -1.00 2.92
N ILE A 94 -13.79 -1.66 3.31
CA ILE A 94 -14.11 -2.01 4.68
C ILE A 94 -13.79 -3.50 4.85
N SER A 95 -13.09 -3.86 5.93
CA SER A 95 -12.98 -5.28 6.27
C SER A 95 -14.36 -5.82 6.66
N PRO A 96 -14.70 -7.07 6.32
CA PRO A 96 -15.94 -7.68 6.79
C PRO A 96 -16.01 -7.67 8.33
N GLU A 97 -17.23 -7.61 8.85
CA GLU A 97 -17.48 -7.62 10.29
C GLU A 97 -16.79 -8.82 10.96
N GLY A 98 -16.11 -8.58 12.08
CA GLY A 98 -15.40 -9.60 12.84
C GLY A 98 -14.16 -10.18 12.13
N TRP A 99 -13.78 -9.71 10.94
CA TRP A 99 -12.65 -10.26 10.19
C TRP A 99 -11.32 -9.98 10.90
N VAL A 100 -11.08 -8.73 11.35
CA VAL A 100 -9.84 -8.35 12.04
C VAL A 100 -9.79 -8.98 13.44
N GLU A 101 -10.92 -9.13 14.09
CA GLU A 101 -11.01 -9.84 15.38
C GLU A 101 -10.65 -11.33 15.24
N ARG A 102 -11.07 -11.98 14.14
CA ARG A 102 -10.63 -13.36 13.83
C ARG A 102 -9.15 -13.42 13.49
N LEU A 103 -8.64 -12.46 12.72
CA LEU A 103 -7.21 -12.34 12.42
C LEU A 103 -6.39 -12.19 13.72
N ASN A 104 -6.86 -11.36 14.65
CA ASN A 104 -6.22 -11.17 15.95
C ASN A 104 -6.16 -12.49 16.75
N LYS A 105 -7.19 -13.32 16.70
CA LYS A 105 -7.18 -14.63 17.36
C LYS A 105 -6.10 -15.56 16.77
N GLU A 106 -5.89 -15.53 15.46
CA GLU A 106 -4.82 -16.34 14.84
C GLU A 106 -3.43 -15.87 15.29
N TYR A 107 -3.17 -14.57 15.29
CA TYR A 107 -1.89 -14.02 15.72
C TYR A 107 -1.66 -14.12 17.23
N TYR A 108 -2.71 -14.01 18.03
CA TYR A 108 -2.63 -14.18 19.48
C TYR A 108 -2.11 -15.57 19.88
N LYS A 109 -2.50 -16.64 19.16
CA LYS A 109 -1.97 -17.99 19.34
C LYS A 109 -0.44 -18.08 19.13
N MET A 110 0.12 -17.17 18.36
CA MET A 110 1.55 -17.06 18.06
C MET A 110 2.28 -16.06 18.96
N GLY A 111 1.59 -15.45 19.94
CA GLY A 111 2.16 -14.42 20.81
C GLY A 111 2.38 -13.07 20.11
N ILE A 112 1.74 -12.83 18.98
CA ILE A 112 1.91 -11.61 18.16
C ILE A 112 0.71 -10.68 18.39
N LYS A 113 0.98 -9.42 18.74
CA LYS A 113 -0.04 -8.38 18.96
C LYS A 113 -0.52 -7.82 17.62
N VAL A 114 -1.84 -7.67 17.47
CA VAL A 114 -2.43 -6.93 16.33
C VAL A 114 -2.70 -5.50 16.77
N VAL A 115 -2.26 -4.52 15.99
CA VAL A 115 -2.53 -3.10 16.21
C VAL A 115 -3.11 -2.47 14.94
N ASN A 116 -3.98 -1.50 15.13
CA ASN A 116 -4.63 -0.80 14.03
C ASN A 116 -3.99 0.57 13.80
N MET A 117 -3.51 0.83 12.61
CA MET A 117 -3.05 2.17 12.22
C MET A 117 -4.26 2.99 11.80
N LEU A 118 -4.91 3.64 12.78
CA LEU A 118 -6.16 4.35 12.59
C LEU A 118 -5.94 5.70 11.90
N ARG A 119 -6.46 5.84 10.69
CA ARG A 119 -6.44 7.12 9.98
C ARG A 119 -7.43 8.11 10.60
N PRO A 120 -7.09 9.42 10.65
CA PRO A 120 -7.96 10.45 11.23
C PRO A 120 -9.32 10.55 10.55
N VAL A 121 -9.35 10.31 9.24
CA VAL A 121 -10.55 10.35 8.41
C VAL A 121 -10.71 9.03 7.69
N GLY A 122 -11.85 8.39 7.85
CA GLY A 122 -12.20 7.13 7.20
C GLY A 122 -11.54 5.87 7.79
N GLY A 123 -10.71 5.98 8.80
CA GLY A 123 -10.14 4.81 9.48
C GLY A 123 -11.23 3.92 10.09
N GLN A 124 -11.07 2.62 9.95
CA GLN A 124 -11.97 1.63 10.56
C GLN A 124 -11.42 1.20 11.92
N GLN A 125 -12.26 1.27 12.95
CA GLN A 125 -11.94 0.77 14.29
C GLN A 125 -12.40 -0.68 14.44
N PHE A 126 -11.72 -1.44 15.30
CA PHE A 126 -11.98 -2.85 15.54
C PHE A 126 -12.09 -3.13 17.03
N LYS A 127 -13.06 -3.97 17.42
CA LYS A 127 -13.29 -4.29 18.82
C LYS A 127 -12.10 -5.07 19.40
N GLY A 128 -11.55 -4.57 20.50
CA GLY A 128 -10.44 -5.23 21.19
C GLY A 128 -9.09 -5.15 20.48
N ILE A 129 -8.97 -4.31 19.46
CA ILE A 129 -7.71 -4.00 18.79
C ILE A 129 -7.30 -2.58 19.19
N GLU A 130 -6.06 -2.41 19.60
CA GLU A 130 -5.50 -1.10 19.97
C GLU A 130 -5.26 -0.23 18.74
N ASP A 131 -5.69 1.02 18.81
CA ASP A 131 -5.53 2.00 17.76
C ASP A 131 -4.28 2.84 17.97
N ILE A 132 -3.40 2.88 16.98
CA ILE A 132 -2.36 3.91 16.86
C ILE A 132 -2.96 5.07 16.10
N GLN A 133 -3.23 6.18 16.81
CA GLN A 133 -3.87 7.36 16.25
C GLN A 133 -2.92 8.10 15.30
N MET A 134 -3.39 8.35 14.09
CA MET A 134 -2.68 9.16 13.11
C MET A 134 -3.19 10.61 13.13
N PRO A 135 -2.40 11.63 12.75
CA PRO A 135 -1.01 11.54 12.28
C PRO A 135 0.00 11.38 13.41
N ILE A 136 1.12 10.74 13.09
CA ILE A 136 2.31 10.65 13.95
C ILE A 136 3.51 11.20 13.19
N ASP A 137 4.65 11.32 13.87
CA ASP A 137 5.91 11.69 13.21
C ASP A 137 6.20 10.76 12.02
N PRO A 138 6.58 11.28 10.85
CA PRO A 138 6.84 10.46 9.66
C PRO A 138 7.92 9.39 9.87
N MET A 139 8.92 9.67 10.72
CA MET A 139 9.97 8.70 11.05
C MET A 139 9.42 7.56 11.92
N ASP A 140 8.61 7.90 12.93
CA ASP A 140 7.93 6.91 13.75
C ASP A 140 6.99 6.04 12.91
N TRP A 141 6.26 6.66 11.97
CA TRP A 141 5.41 5.93 11.04
C TRP A 141 6.20 4.93 10.17
N TYR A 142 7.33 5.37 9.62
CA TYR A 142 8.21 4.51 8.84
C TYR A 142 8.76 3.35 9.69
N CYS A 143 9.27 3.65 10.88
CA CYS A 143 9.86 2.68 11.79
C CYS A 143 8.83 1.70 12.37
N LEU A 144 7.58 2.12 12.61
CA LEU A 144 6.49 1.23 12.98
C LEU A 144 6.30 0.12 11.93
N ILE A 145 6.32 0.46 10.66
CA ILE A 145 6.19 -0.53 9.58
C ILE A 145 7.45 -1.38 9.46
N LYS A 146 8.62 -0.74 9.49
CA LYS A 146 9.93 -1.39 9.38
C LYS A 146 10.15 -2.48 10.43
N TYR A 147 9.67 -2.28 11.65
CA TYR A 147 9.86 -3.22 12.76
C TYR A 147 8.67 -4.13 13.01
N SER A 148 7.58 -3.99 12.26
CA SER A 148 6.43 -4.87 12.37
C SER A 148 6.76 -6.28 11.90
N HIS A 149 6.02 -7.27 12.41
CA HIS A 149 6.08 -8.64 11.92
C HIS A 149 5.43 -8.79 10.54
N ALA A 150 4.35 -8.02 10.29
CA ALA A 150 3.70 -7.91 9.00
C ALA A 150 2.84 -6.63 8.92
N TYR A 151 2.53 -6.21 7.68
CA TYR A 151 1.54 -5.19 7.38
C TYR A 151 0.37 -5.79 6.58
N ILE A 152 -0.87 -5.50 7.00
CA ILE A 152 -2.09 -5.94 6.31
C ILE A 152 -2.98 -4.72 6.09
N GLY A 153 -3.22 -4.34 4.83
CA GLY A 153 -4.05 -3.15 4.65
C GLY A 153 -4.18 -2.63 3.23
N VAL A 154 -4.81 -1.45 3.15
CA VAL A 154 -5.27 -0.85 1.89
C VAL A 154 -4.36 0.26 1.35
N LEU A 155 -3.35 0.67 2.10
CA LEU A 155 -2.51 1.81 1.74
C LEU A 155 -1.25 1.37 1.00
N MET A 156 -0.98 2.01 -0.12
CA MET A 156 0.18 1.70 -0.97
C MET A 156 1.51 2.06 -0.30
N HIS A 157 1.63 3.22 0.36
CA HIS A 157 2.91 3.64 0.94
C HIS A 157 3.41 2.71 2.06
N PRO A 158 2.58 2.22 3.01
CA PRO A 158 3.02 1.18 3.94
C PRO A 158 3.52 -0.09 3.25
N ILE A 159 2.90 -0.48 2.12
CA ILE A 159 3.34 -1.64 1.34
C ILE A 159 4.73 -1.39 0.74
N ILE A 160 5.00 -0.17 0.23
CA ILE A 160 6.33 0.19 -0.28
C ILE A 160 7.38 0.15 0.86
N VAL A 161 7.05 0.68 2.04
CA VAL A 161 7.94 0.62 3.21
C VAL A 161 8.19 -0.84 3.64
N ALA A 162 7.15 -1.66 3.68
CA ALA A 162 7.25 -3.08 4.00
C ALA A 162 8.15 -3.81 2.98
N LEU A 163 7.93 -3.58 1.69
CA LEU A 163 8.73 -4.12 0.59
C LEU A 163 10.21 -3.73 0.73
N HIS A 164 10.48 -2.44 0.98
CA HIS A 164 11.82 -1.91 1.16
C HIS A 164 12.58 -2.55 2.34
N ASN A 165 11.88 -2.90 3.40
CA ASN A 165 12.46 -3.48 4.62
C ASN A 165 12.28 -5.00 4.71
N ALA A 166 11.88 -5.67 3.63
CA ALA A 166 11.60 -7.11 3.58
C ALA A 166 10.59 -7.59 4.66
N ILE A 167 9.63 -6.73 5.01
CA ILE A 167 8.56 -7.04 5.94
C ILE A 167 7.42 -7.72 5.17
N PRO A 168 6.91 -8.87 5.65
CA PRO A 168 5.73 -9.50 5.07
C PRO A 168 4.54 -8.55 5.01
N PHE A 169 3.78 -8.58 3.91
CA PHE A 169 2.57 -7.77 3.81
C PHE A 169 1.48 -8.50 3.02
N PHE A 170 0.23 -8.12 3.28
CA PHE A 170 -0.90 -8.48 2.45
C PHE A 170 -1.67 -7.22 2.05
N SER A 171 -1.78 -7.02 0.74
CA SER A 171 -2.39 -5.83 0.15
C SER A 171 -3.84 -6.06 -0.20
N PHE A 172 -4.74 -5.27 0.38
CA PHE A 172 -6.10 -5.13 -0.08
C PHE A 172 -6.23 -3.90 -0.98
N ASP A 173 -6.75 -4.07 -2.19
CA ASP A 173 -6.80 -2.99 -3.17
C ASP A 173 -8.23 -2.82 -3.72
N GLN A 174 -8.70 -1.60 -3.67
CA GLN A 174 -9.98 -1.18 -4.21
C GLN A 174 -9.85 -0.45 -5.55
N TYR A 175 -8.63 -0.12 -5.94
CA TYR A 175 -8.38 0.67 -7.13
C TYR A 175 -8.36 -0.19 -8.39
N GLY A 176 -8.79 0.44 -9.47
CA GLY A 176 -8.90 -0.16 -10.78
C GLY A 176 -9.90 0.62 -11.64
N ILE A 177 -9.92 0.37 -12.92
CA ILE A 177 -10.89 0.98 -13.82
C ILE A 177 -12.20 0.18 -13.75
N ARG A 178 -13.30 0.89 -13.51
CA ARG A 178 -14.68 0.35 -13.58
C ARG A 178 -15.50 1.25 -14.51
N MET A 179 -15.91 0.71 -15.65
CA MET A 179 -16.75 1.41 -16.62
C MET A 179 -17.88 0.45 -17.06
N GLY A 180 -19.02 0.49 -16.38
CA GLY A 180 -20.11 -0.46 -16.61
C GLY A 180 -19.63 -1.89 -16.37
N LEU A 181 -19.75 -2.75 -17.38
CA LEU A 181 -19.30 -4.15 -17.32
C LEU A 181 -17.77 -4.30 -17.44
N TYR A 182 -17.06 -3.28 -17.94
CA TYR A 182 -15.61 -3.32 -18.06
C TYR A 182 -14.95 -3.07 -16.69
N LYS A 183 -14.15 -4.04 -16.26
CA LYS A 183 -13.37 -3.99 -15.03
C LYS A 183 -11.90 -4.29 -15.34
N ASN A 184 -11.01 -3.42 -14.89
CA ASN A 184 -9.57 -3.64 -15.02
C ASN A 184 -8.85 -3.36 -13.70
N TYR A 185 -8.67 -4.39 -12.87
CA TYR A 185 -7.92 -4.32 -11.61
C TYR A 185 -6.42 -4.10 -11.85
N LYS A 186 -5.90 -4.50 -13.01
CA LYS A 186 -4.49 -4.33 -13.39
C LYS A 186 -4.08 -2.87 -13.61
N SER A 187 -5.02 -1.91 -13.57
CA SER A 187 -4.74 -0.48 -13.66
C SER A 187 -4.45 0.19 -12.31
N SER A 188 -4.42 -0.58 -11.22
CA SER A 188 -4.02 -0.08 -9.89
C SER A 188 -2.52 0.14 -9.81
N LYS A 189 -2.10 1.19 -9.09
CA LYS A 189 -0.69 1.46 -8.81
C LYS A 189 -0.06 0.35 -7.97
N THR A 190 -0.78 -0.13 -6.97
CA THR A 190 -0.33 -1.23 -6.10
C THR A 190 -0.11 -2.50 -6.92
N TYR A 191 -1.04 -2.83 -7.82
CA TYR A 191 -0.88 -3.96 -8.73
C TYR A 191 0.42 -3.88 -9.54
N HIS A 192 0.75 -2.71 -10.10
CA HIS A 192 1.97 -2.56 -10.89
C HIS A 192 3.24 -2.77 -10.06
N ILE A 193 3.32 -2.17 -8.86
CA ILE A 193 4.47 -2.34 -7.96
C ILE A 193 4.64 -3.82 -7.59
N LEU A 194 3.56 -4.50 -7.21
CA LEU A 194 3.62 -5.90 -6.78
C LEU A 194 3.91 -6.86 -7.93
N ARG A 195 3.46 -6.54 -9.14
CA ARG A 195 3.82 -7.30 -10.34
C ARG A 195 5.31 -7.20 -10.65
N GLU A 196 5.89 -6.00 -10.58
CA GLU A 196 7.33 -5.78 -10.79
C GLU A 196 8.18 -6.53 -9.75
N ALA A 197 7.67 -6.58 -8.50
CA ALA A 197 8.28 -7.31 -7.40
C ALA A 197 8.01 -8.83 -7.42
N ASN A 198 7.20 -9.33 -8.36
CA ASN A 198 6.73 -10.73 -8.40
C ASN A 198 6.00 -11.18 -7.13
N LEU A 199 5.20 -10.29 -6.53
CA LEU A 199 4.49 -10.48 -5.25
C LEU A 199 2.97 -10.37 -5.38
N LEU A 200 2.41 -10.72 -6.55
CA LEU A 200 0.95 -10.65 -6.77
C LEU A 200 0.15 -11.66 -5.93
N ASP A 201 0.77 -12.72 -5.42
CA ASP A 201 0.13 -13.68 -4.52
C ASP A 201 -0.25 -13.05 -3.16
N TYR A 202 0.37 -11.92 -2.81
CA TYR A 202 0.10 -11.14 -1.60
C TYR A 202 -0.84 -9.96 -1.85
N HIS A 203 -1.65 -10.05 -2.90
CA HIS A 203 -2.52 -8.98 -3.35
C HIS A 203 -3.94 -9.46 -3.66
N TRP A 204 -4.90 -8.90 -2.96
CA TRP A 204 -6.32 -9.09 -3.26
C TRP A 204 -6.92 -7.80 -3.84
N SER A 205 -7.73 -7.92 -4.88
CA SER A 205 -8.39 -6.78 -5.52
C SER A 205 -9.90 -6.88 -5.48
N MET A 206 -10.54 -5.88 -4.88
CA MET A 206 -11.98 -5.72 -4.88
C MET A 206 -12.57 -5.60 -6.30
N VAL A 207 -11.79 -5.02 -7.23
CA VAL A 207 -12.24 -4.82 -8.63
C VAL A 207 -12.30 -6.14 -9.39
N LYS A 208 -11.46 -7.10 -9.05
CA LYS A 208 -11.48 -8.44 -9.63
C LYS A 208 -12.77 -9.17 -9.25
N GLY A 209 -13.28 -8.90 -8.04
CA GLY A 209 -14.55 -9.46 -7.57
C GLY A 209 -14.42 -10.83 -6.91
N ASP A 210 -13.19 -11.22 -6.56
CA ASP A 210 -12.95 -12.44 -5.79
C ASP A 210 -13.56 -12.31 -4.38
N LYS A 211 -13.92 -13.44 -3.77
CA LYS A 211 -14.33 -13.48 -2.36
C LYS A 211 -13.24 -12.87 -1.48
N PHE A 212 -13.65 -12.11 -0.46
CA PHE A 212 -12.71 -11.58 0.52
C PHE A 212 -11.99 -12.75 1.23
N PRO A 213 -10.64 -12.77 1.30
CA PRO A 213 -9.93 -13.91 1.85
C PRO A 213 -10.22 -14.09 3.34
N GLU A 214 -10.23 -15.33 3.80
CA GLU A 214 -10.37 -15.59 5.24
C GLU A 214 -9.08 -15.22 5.98
N PRO A 215 -9.17 -14.82 7.26
CA PRO A 215 -8.00 -14.43 8.05
C PRO A 215 -6.89 -15.49 8.06
N LYS A 216 -7.26 -16.76 8.19
CA LYS A 216 -6.32 -17.88 8.19
C LYS A 216 -5.55 -17.98 6.88
N ASP A 217 -6.22 -17.79 5.74
CA ASP A 217 -5.57 -17.84 4.41
C ASP A 217 -4.53 -16.72 4.27
N VAL A 218 -4.83 -15.53 4.82
CA VAL A 218 -3.89 -14.40 4.85
C VAL A 218 -2.69 -14.71 5.75
N VAL A 219 -2.89 -15.29 6.94
CA VAL A 219 -1.80 -15.70 7.84
C VAL A 219 -0.93 -16.76 7.17
N ASP A 220 -1.54 -17.80 6.58
CA ASP A 220 -0.81 -18.87 5.88
C ASP A 220 -0.03 -18.33 4.67
N CYS A 221 -0.58 -17.33 3.99
CA CYS A 221 0.08 -16.62 2.90
C CYS A 221 1.31 -15.87 3.43
N LEU A 222 1.16 -15.07 4.49
CA LEU A 222 2.25 -14.29 5.08
C LEU A 222 3.38 -15.16 5.65
N ASN A 223 3.07 -16.35 6.18
CA ASN A 223 4.08 -17.29 6.67
C ASN A 223 4.99 -17.83 5.53
N ARG A 224 4.52 -17.76 4.29
CA ARG A 224 5.27 -18.15 3.08
C ARG A 224 5.93 -16.97 2.38
N PHE A 225 5.89 -15.77 2.98
CA PHE A 225 6.45 -14.56 2.36
C PHE A 225 7.97 -14.72 2.16
N PRO A 226 8.51 -14.41 0.97
CA PRO A 226 9.93 -14.55 0.69
C PRO A 226 10.74 -13.50 1.45
N LYS A 227 11.45 -13.92 2.51
CA LYS A 227 12.22 -13.06 3.40
C LYS A 227 13.49 -12.45 2.79
N GLN A 228 13.85 -12.78 1.54
CA GLN A 228 15.16 -12.46 0.94
C GLN A 228 15.11 -11.53 -0.27
N GLN A 229 13.98 -10.91 -0.59
CA GLN A 229 13.96 -9.95 -1.70
C GLN A 229 14.10 -8.53 -1.15
N CYS A 230 15.32 -8.15 -0.75
CA CYS A 230 15.68 -6.72 -0.67
C CYS A 230 15.89 -6.20 -2.10
N TYR A 231 15.11 -5.23 -2.51
CA TYR A 231 15.31 -4.46 -3.73
C TYR A 231 16.20 -3.26 -3.47
#